data_1e3f9dfc4c8ed16ac1d2821f10512e66
#
_entry.id   1e3f9dfc4c8ed16ac1d2821f10512e66
#
_cell.length_a   1.000
_cell.length_b   1.000
_cell.length_c   1.000
_cell.angle_alpha   90.00
_cell.angle_beta   90.00
_cell.angle_gamma   90.00
#
_symmetry.space_group_name_H-M   'P 1'
#
loop_
_entity.id
_entity.type
_entity.pdbx_description
1 polymer ?
#
loop_
_entity_poly.entity_id
_entity_poly.type
_entity_poly.pdbx_seq_one_letter_code
_entity_poly.pdbx_strand_id
1 'polypeptide(L)'
;MKLLANQRAFIDDVYGASEPRIAVFSEPRGNGKTGLLAGLMLCHLLGPEAEPRGACFSAAIDRQQASIIFDEMVAIIEAVPEFKCRVNVRRWHKMIEVKHGDGEGSVYEALSSDSRRGHGLAPSFWCYDELAQAKDRRLLDNLTTAMGKRKRALGIIISTQAADSEHPLSQIIDDGLTGTDPNVLVHLTAAPMDADPFDEATIRACNPAAGIFLDEQVLFDEAARAKRMPSFESAFRNLRLNQRIAADMQDQFITPEVWALGDAPINESLFTDLNRQVFGGIDLSARLDLTAAVFAVEDNDGVVHLMPRAWTPAASVAERTLRDRAPYDAWVRGGLIEAVPGPAIDYAWVATELAEVAGKMPLTRVAYDRWRIELLRKELTEIGVILPLVEMGQGFKDISPAIEAFEALAAEGRIRHGGHPVLRWCMSNCVIARDPAGGRKLDKVRSFGRIDLAQAAVMAVGTMKASTEPVIDVSAIVSGGFSWRYGN
;
A
#
# COMPACT_ATOMS: atom_id res chain seq x y z
N MET A 1 -19.39 -1.86 32.56
CA MET A 1 -18.76 -2.56 31.44
C MET A 1 -18.00 -3.77 31.97
N LYS A 2 -18.15 -4.97 31.38
CA LYS A 2 -17.37 -6.14 31.78
C LYS A 2 -16.17 -6.24 30.83
N LEU A 3 -14.95 -6.21 31.41
CA LEU A 3 -13.73 -6.35 30.62
C LEU A 3 -13.61 -7.75 30.02
N LEU A 4 -13.13 -7.83 28.79
CA LEU A 4 -12.71 -9.09 28.17
C LEU A 4 -11.42 -9.61 28.81
N ALA A 5 -11.11 -10.89 28.66
CA ALA A 5 -9.92 -11.50 29.26
C ALA A 5 -8.62 -10.86 28.77
N ASN A 6 -8.50 -10.60 27.46
CA ASN A 6 -7.35 -9.92 26.86
C ASN A 6 -7.21 -8.46 27.31
N GLN A 7 -8.31 -7.74 27.48
CA GLN A 7 -8.31 -6.38 28.02
C GLN A 7 -7.84 -6.35 29.46
N ARG A 8 -8.26 -7.33 30.28
CA ARG A 8 -7.80 -7.47 31.66
C ARG A 8 -6.30 -7.77 31.71
N ALA A 9 -5.82 -8.75 30.92
CA ALA A 9 -4.41 -9.07 30.84
C ALA A 9 -3.57 -7.84 30.43
N PHE A 10 -4.03 -7.06 29.45
CA PHE A 10 -3.37 -5.82 29.07
C PHE A 10 -3.27 -4.81 30.22
N ILE A 11 -4.36 -4.60 30.97
CA ILE A 11 -4.36 -3.72 32.13
C ILE A 11 -3.41 -4.23 33.23
N ASP A 12 -3.47 -5.53 33.52
CA ASP A 12 -2.63 -6.15 34.55
C ASP A 12 -1.14 -6.01 34.24
N ASP A 13 -0.75 -6.12 32.94
CA ASP A 13 0.62 -5.95 32.50
C ASP A 13 1.06 -4.48 32.45
N VAL A 14 0.20 -3.55 32.03
CA VAL A 14 0.51 -2.12 31.98
C VAL A 14 0.69 -1.51 33.37
N TYR A 15 -0.17 -1.87 34.32
CA TYR A 15 -0.17 -1.30 35.67
C TYR A 15 0.48 -2.24 36.71
N GLY A 16 1.05 -3.36 36.27
CA GLY A 16 1.78 -4.32 37.10
C GLY A 16 3.24 -3.93 37.34
N ALA A 17 4.10 -4.93 37.38
CA ALA A 17 5.54 -4.73 37.68
C ALA A 17 6.38 -4.13 36.55
N SER A 18 5.90 -4.10 35.30
CA SER A 18 6.68 -3.66 34.14
C SER A 18 6.76 -2.14 34.00
N GLU A 19 5.77 -1.38 34.49
CA GLU A 19 5.66 0.09 34.38
C GLU A 19 6.14 0.63 33.01
N PRO A 20 5.58 0.19 31.87
CA PRO A 20 6.05 0.61 30.54
C PRO A 20 5.77 2.10 30.33
N ARG A 21 6.54 2.75 29.46
CA ARG A 21 6.26 4.12 29.04
C ARG A 21 5.33 4.18 27.83
N ILE A 22 5.40 3.17 26.98
CA ILE A 22 4.52 3.01 25.80
C ILE A 22 3.92 1.61 25.84
N ALA A 23 2.61 1.53 25.73
CA ALA A 23 1.90 0.27 25.59
C ALA A 23 1.10 0.25 24.28
N VAL A 24 1.22 -0.82 23.52
CA VAL A 24 0.47 -1.04 22.28
C VAL A 24 -0.55 -2.15 22.50
N PHE A 25 -1.81 -1.86 22.23
CA PHE A 25 -2.90 -2.83 22.23
C PHE A 25 -3.43 -2.97 20.81
N SER A 26 -2.90 -3.94 20.06
CA SER A 26 -3.25 -4.18 18.67
C SER A 26 -4.14 -5.40 18.52
N GLU A 27 -5.37 -5.16 18.05
CA GLU A 27 -6.38 -6.21 17.83
C GLU A 27 -7.36 -5.80 16.72
N PRO A 28 -8.13 -6.75 16.16
CA PRO A 28 -9.13 -6.47 15.13
C PRO A 28 -10.17 -5.41 15.54
N ARG A 29 -10.85 -4.86 14.53
CA ARG A 29 -11.97 -3.93 14.77
C ARG A 29 -13.17 -4.62 15.41
N GLY A 30 -13.87 -3.87 16.29
CA GLY A 30 -15.09 -4.36 16.97
C GLY A 30 -14.85 -5.00 18.33
N ASN A 31 -13.60 -5.11 18.80
CA ASN A 31 -13.26 -5.74 20.08
C ASN A 31 -13.26 -4.77 21.29
N GLY A 32 -13.84 -3.58 21.16
CA GLY A 32 -14.07 -2.68 22.30
C GLY A 32 -12.88 -1.84 22.73
N LYS A 33 -11.87 -1.66 21.87
CA LYS A 33 -10.66 -0.85 22.17
C LYS A 33 -10.97 0.56 22.65
N THR A 34 -11.84 1.29 21.98
CA THR A 34 -12.16 2.69 22.26
C THR A 34 -12.81 2.86 23.62
N GLY A 35 -13.76 1.95 23.99
CA GLY A 35 -14.38 1.96 25.32
C GLY A 35 -13.39 1.65 26.44
N LEU A 36 -12.42 0.75 26.20
CA LEU A 36 -11.31 0.49 27.13
C LEU A 36 -10.49 1.76 27.35
N LEU A 37 -10.09 2.46 26.26
CA LEU A 37 -9.32 3.70 26.38
C LEU A 37 -10.07 4.82 27.10
N ALA A 38 -11.36 4.98 26.84
CA ALA A 38 -12.15 5.98 27.57
C ALA A 38 -12.14 5.72 29.08
N GLY A 39 -12.24 4.44 29.48
CA GLY A 39 -12.10 4.04 30.90
C GLY A 39 -10.72 4.34 31.47
N LEU A 40 -9.66 3.97 30.76
CA LEU A 40 -8.27 4.22 31.21
C LEU A 40 -7.98 5.74 31.28
N MET A 41 -8.46 6.51 30.30
CA MET A 41 -8.33 7.97 30.30
C MET A 41 -8.99 8.58 31.53
N LEU A 42 -10.17 8.08 31.93
CA LEU A 42 -10.83 8.51 33.15
C LEU A 42 -10.06 8.10 34.42
N CYS A 43 -9.41 6.92 34.44
CA CYS A 43 -8.54 6.52 35.54
C CYS A 43 -7.36 7.47 35.73
N HIS A 44 -6.77 7.98 34.65
CA HIS A 44 -5.68 8.96 34.69
C HIS A 44 -6.15 10.40 34.89
N LEU A 45 -7.42 10.70 34.67
CA LEU A 45 -7.95 12.05 34.82
C LEU A 45 -8.56 12.30 36.21
N LEU A 46 -9.35 11.37 36.72
CA LEU A 46 -10.09 11.50 37.96
C LEU A 46 -9.96 10.29 38.90
N GLY A 47 -9.33 9.21 38.47
CA GLY A 47 -9.26 7.93 39.21
C GLY A 47 -7.91 7.72 39.88
N PRO A 48 -7.56 6.46 40.20
CA PRO A 48 -6.39 6.13 41.01
C PRO A 48 -5.04 6.50 40.40
N GLU A 49 -4.97 6.66 39.07
CA GLU A 49 -3.75 7.05 38.35
C GLU A 49 -3.68 8.58 38.12
N ALA A 50 -4.61 9.36 38.65
CA ALA A 50 -4.65 10.79 38.43
C ALA A 50 -3.51 11.52 39.13
N GLU A 51 -2.80 12.38 38.42
CA GLU A 51 -1.82 13.30 38.98
C GLU A 51 -2.45 14.69 39.17
N PRO A 52 -2.16 15.42 40.26
CA PRO A 52 -2.55 16.81 40.38
C PRO A 52 -2.00 17.65 39.22
N ARG A 53 -2.87 18.43 38.56
CA ARG A 53 -2.52 19.20 37.36
C ARG A 53 -1.94 18.33 36.23
N GLY A 54 -2.46 17.11 36.10
CA GLY A 54 -2.14 16.20 35.02
C GLY A 54 -2.63 16.74 33.68
N ALA A 55 -1.95 16.33 32.59
CA ALA A 55 -2.35 16.65 31.24
C ALA A 55 -2.59 15.35 30.46
N CYS A 56 -3.85 15.08 30.15
CA CYS A 56 -4.27 13.87 29.45
C CYS A 56 -4.66 14.23 28.01
N PHE A 57 -4.22 13.44 27.04
CA PHE A 57 -4.49 13.70 25.63
C PHE A 57 -4.99 12.44 24.92
N SER A 58 -6.03 12.57 24.08
CA SER A 58 -6.29 11.61 23.04
C SER A 58 -5.83 12.17 21.69
N ALA A 59 -5.19 11.34 20.90
CA ALA A 59 -4.70 11.68 19.57
C ALA A 59 -5.35 10.76 18.52
N ALA A 60 -5.68 11.32 17.36
CA ALA A 60 -6.14 10.59 16.18
C ALA A 60 -5.77 11.37 14.92
N ILE A 61 -6.03 10.77 13.75
CA ILE A 61 -5.71 11.37 12.44
C ILE A 61 -6.44 12.68 12.26
N ASP A 62 -7.74 12.69 12.55
CA ASP A 62 -8.58 13.86 12.41
C ASP A 62 -9.34 14.19 13.70
N ARG A 63 -9.95 15.38 13.72
CA ARG A 63 -10.66 15.88 14.89
C ARG A 63 -11.93 15.07 15.21
N GLN A 64 -12.57 14.46 14.21
CA GLN A 64 -13.78 13.68 14.41
C GLN A 64 -13.45 12.36 15.10
N GLN A 65 -12.40 11.65 14.67
CA GLN A 65 -11.92 10.44 15.35
C GLN A 65 -11.42 10.73 16.76
N ALA A 66 -10.64 11.80 16.97
CA ALA A 66 -10.21 12.21 18.31
C ALA A 66 -11.38 12.51 19.24
N SER A 67 -12.54 12.89 18.69
CA SER A 67 -13.77 13.16 19.47
C SER A 67 -14.44 11.90 20.00
N ILE A 68 -14.23 10.73 19.42
CA ILE A 68 -14.92 9.49 19.81
C ILE A 68 -14.60 9.13 21.26
N ILE A 69 -13.32 9.17 21.64
CA ILE A 69 -12.89 8.92 23.02
C ILE A 69 -13.49 9.97 23.97
N PHE A 70 -13.49 11.24 23.58
CA PHE A 70 -14.09 12.31 24.37
C PHE A 70 -15.60 12.07 24.60
N ASP A 71 -16.33 11.70 23.55
CA ASP A 71 -17.78 11.50 23.64
C ASP A 71 -18.11 10.27 24.52
N GLU A 72 -17.32 9.18 24.45
CA GLU A 72 -17.42 8.02 25.36
C GLU A 72 -17.11 8.40 26.80
N MET A 73 -16.05 9.16 27.05
CA MET A 73 -15.73 9.66 28.39
C MET A 73 -16.87 10.50 28.95
N VAL A 74 -17.44 11.40 28.15
CA VAL A 74 -18.56 12.24 28.55
C VAL A 74 -19.80 11.41 28.89
N ALA A 75 -20.09 10.37 28.08
CA ALA A 75 -21.21 9.46 28.37
C ALA A 75 -21.02 8.75 29.72
N ILE A 76 -19.80 8.28 30.03
CA ILE A 76 -19.49 7.67 31.34
C ILE A 76 -19.63 8.69 32.45
N ILE A 77 -19.10 9.91 32.30
CA ILE A 77 -19.19 10.98 33.33
C ILE A 77 -20.64 11.35 33.60
N GLU A 78 -21.47 11.46 32.56
CA GLU A 78 -22.90 11.80 32.75
C GLU A 78 -23.70 10.69 33.42
N ALA A 79 -23.30 9.43 33.23
CA ALA A 79 -23.94 8.27 33.88
C ALA A 79 -23.55 8.09 35.34
N VAL A 80 -22.42 8.70 35.79
CA VAL A 80 -21.90 8.56 37.15
C VAL A 80 -21.96 9.91 37.89
N PRO A 81 -22.93 10.12 38.78
CA PRO A 81 -23.12 11.41 39.46
C PRO A 81 -21.88 11.93 40.19
N GLU A 82 -21.06 11.04 40.75
CA GLU A 82 -19.81 11.37 41.46
C GLU A 82 -18.75 11.94 40.49
N PHE A 83 -18.70 11.49 39.27
CA PHE A 83 -17.79 12.05 38.26
C PHE A 83 -18.31 13.40 37.74
N LYS A 84 -19.62 13.50 37.52
CA LYS A 84 -20.26 14.68 36.99
C LYS A 84 -20.04 15.93 37.82
N CYS A 85 -20.09 15.80 39.15
CA CYS A 85 -19.88 16.94 40.05
C CYS A 85 -18.40 17.38 40.13
N ARG A 86 -17.45 16.50 39.79
CA ARG A 86 -16.01 16.76 39.90
C ARG A 86 -15.41 17.48 38.69
N VAL A 87 -16.12 17.54 37.55
CA VAL A 87 -15.54 18.02 36.27
C VAL A 87 -16.31 19.17 35.65
N ASN A 88 -15.64 19.87 34.75
CA ASN A 88 -16.23 20.83 33.82
C ASN A 88 -15.99 20.32 32.38
N VAL A 89 -17.09 19.98 31.68
CA VAL A 89 -17.03 19.49 30.29
C VAL A 89 -17.24 20.64 29.31
N ARG A 90 -16.22 20.91 28.50
CA ARG A 90 -16.27 21.95 27.46
C ARG A 90 -16.43 21.25 26.09
N ARG A 91 -17.68 20.91 25.72
CA ARG A 91 -17.99 20.10 24.53
C ARG A 91 -17.46 20.70 23.23
N TRP A 92 -17.53 22.00 23.07
CA TRP A 92 -17.03 22.68 21.86
C TRP A 92 -15.52 22.55 21.68
N HIS A 93 -14.78 22.59 22.76
CA HIS A 93 -13.31 22.47 22.78
C HIS A 93 -12.83 21.04 22.88
N LYS A 94 -13.74 20.06 23.10
CA LYS A 94 -13.40 18.68 23.40
C LYS A 94 -12.42 18.56 24.56
N MET A 95 -12.71 19.29 25.65
CA MET A 95 -11.89 19.36 26.86
C MET A 95 -12.71 18.97 28.09
N ILE A 96 -12.05 18.36 29.05
CA ILE A 96 -12.59 18.07 30.39
C ILE A 96 -11.58 18.57 31.42
N GLU A 97 -12.04 19.37 32.37
CA GLU A 97 -11.23 19.95 33.46
C GLU A 97 -11.72 19.41 34.81
N VAL A 98 -10.81 18.90 35.61
CA VAL A 98 -11.11 18.38 36.96
C VAL A 98 -11.07 19.53 37.98
N LYS A 99 -12.20 19.74 38.69
CA LYS A 99 -12.36 20.83 39.64
C LYS A 99 -12.02 20.42 41.07
N HIS A 100 -12.29 19.17 41.45
CA HIS A 100 -12.18 18.69 42.83
C HIS A 100 -11.75 17.23 42.89
N GLY A 101 -11.03 16.85 43.95
CA GLY A 101 -10.64 15.49 44.25
C GLY A 101 -9.35 15.06 43.58
N ASP A 102 -9.15 13.74 43.45
CA ASP A 102 -7.98 13.20 42.77
C ASP A 102 -7.88 13.77 41.36
N GLY A 103 -6.70 14.23 40.96
CA GLY A 103 -6.48 14.88 39.66
C GLY A 103 -6.97 16.34 39.61
N GLU A 104 -7.22 17.02 40.74
CA GLU A 104 -7.63 18.44 40.72
C GLU A 104 -6.68 19.31 39.90
N GLY A 105 -7.27 20.13 39.01
CA GLY A 105 -6.55 20.96 38.05
C GLY A 105 -6.03 20.21 36.81
N SER A 106 -6.31 18.91 36.70
CA SER A 106 -5.98 18.13 35.49
C SER A 106 -6.92 18.47 34.34
N VAL A 107 -6.37 18.37 33.12
CA VAL A 107 -7.09 18.68 31.90
C VAL A 107 -6.94 17.53 30.89
N TYR A 108 -8.05 17.14 30.32
CA TYR A 108 -8.07 16.32 29.11
C TYR A 108 -8.36 17.18 27.88
N GLU A 109 -7.65 16.94 26.78
CA GLU A 109 -7.87 17.58 25.49
C GLU A 109 -7.72 16.56 24.34
N ALA A 110 -8.65 16.60 23.36
CA ALA A 110 -8.55 15.83 22.13
C ALA A 110 -7.68 16.56 21.09
N LEU A 111 -6.62 15.89 20.62
CA LEU A 111 -5.67 16.39 19.63
C LEU A 111 -5.90 15.73 18.28
N SER A 112 -5.63 16.46 17.19
CA SER A 112 -5.58 15.91 15.83
C SER A 112 -4.27 16.27 15.15
N SER A 113 -3.86 15.49 14.13
CA SER A 113 -2.65 15.73 13.35
C SER A 113 -2.59 17.13 12.71
N ASP A 114 -3.77 17.75 12.46
CA ASP A 114 -3.86 19.10 11.92
C ASP A 114 -3.66 20.19 12.99
N SER A 115 -3.59 19.83 14.27
CA SER A 115 -3.43 20.81 15.34
C SER A 115 -1.98 21.35 15.39
N ARG A 116 -1.82 22.65 15.10
CA ARG A 116 -0.51 23.36 15.19
C ARG A 116 0.05 23.48 16.63
N ARG A 117 -0.61 22.90 17.62
CA ARG A 117 -0.28 23.02 19.05
C ARG A 117 0.66 21.94 19.58
N GLY A 118 1.42 21.26 18.72
CA GLY A 118 2.33 20.17 19.14
C GLY A 118 3.51 20.58 20.03
N HIS A 119 3.77 21.88 20.22
CA HIS A 119 4.86 22.36 21.04
C HIS A 119 4.35 22.83 22.41
N GLY A 120 5.01 22.37 23.49
CA GLY A 120 4.72 22.78 24.86
C GLY A 120 3.88 21.77 25.66
N LEU A 121 3.52 20.62 25.10
CA LEU A 121 2.82 19.55 25.81
C LEU A 121 3.69 19.01 26.97
N ALA A 122 3.02 18.54 28.01
CA ALA A 122 3.63 17.83 29.16
C ALA A 122 2.70 16.71 29.62
N PRO A 123 2.47 15.67 28.77
CA PRO A 123 1.49 14.64 29.05
C PRO A 123 1.84 13.83 30.31
N SER A 124 0.86 13.66 31.19
CA SER A 124 0.88 12.61 32.20
C SER A 124 0.37 11.29 31.63
N PHE A 125 -0.64 11.39 30.75
CA PHE A 125 -1.19 10.27 30.00
C PHE A 125 -1.59 10.70 28.60
N TRP A 126 -1.34 9.85 27.62
CA TRP A 126 -1.90 10.06 26.29
C TRP A 126 -2.31 8.72 25.64
N CYS A 127 -3.29 8.79 24.77
CA CYS A 127 -3.64 7.66 23.94
C CYS A 127 -3.68 8.06 22.46
N TYR A 128 -3.31 7.15 21.56
CA TYR A 128 -3.42 7.31 20.13
C TYR A 128 -4.37 6.25 19.56
N ASP A 129 -5.48 6.71 18.95
CA ASP A 129 -6.47 5.82 18.34
C ASP A 129 -6.18 5.67 16.84
N GLU A 130 -6.15 4.42 16.38
CA GLU A 130 -5.92 4.01 14.98
C GLU A 130 -4.64 4.60 14.37
N LEU A 131 -3.50 4.46 15.07
CA LEU A 131 -2.21 4.92 14.57
C LEU A 131 -1.84 4.31 13.21
N ALA A 132 -2.32 3.11 12.87
CA ALA A 132 -2.12 2.47 11.56
C ALA A 132 -2.55 3.34 10.36
N GLN A 133 -3.45 4.29 10.57
CA GLN A 133 -3.94 5.17 9.53
C GLN A 133 -3.18 6.52 9.47
N ALA A 134 -2.23 6.78 10.39
CA ALA A 134 -1.46 8.02 10.41
C ALA A 134 -0.56 8.14 9.18
N LYS A 135 -0.59 9.31 8.53
CA LYS A 135 0.22 9.59 7.35
C LYS A 135 1.70 9.85 7.66
N ASP A 136 1.99 10.31 8.88
CA ASP A 136 3.34 10.60 9.35
C ASP A 136 3.44 10.43 10.88
N ARG A 137 4.66 10.46 11.39
CA ARG A 137 4.96 10.22 12.81
C ARG A 137 4.99 11.49 13.67
N ARG A 138 4.76 12.67 13.11
CA ARG A 138 4.99 13.96 13.81
C ARG A 138 4.20 14.09 15.11
N LEU A 139 2.91 13.74 15.12
CA LEU A 139 2.08 13.81 16.33
C LEU A 139 2.54 12.78 17.38
N LEU A 140 2.87 11.57 16.95
CA LEU A 140 3.42 10.54 17.82
C LEU A 140 4.76 10.98 18.44
N ASP A 141 5.68 11.51 17.65
CA ASP A 141 6.98 12.01 18.11
C ASP A 141 6.82 13.19 19.09
N ASN A 142 5.88 14.08 18.84
CA ASN A 142 5.59 15.19 19.74
C ASN A 142 5.07 14.70 21.11
N LEU A 143 4.20 13.69 21.13
CA LEU A 143 3.67 13.11 22.35
C LEU A 143 4.76 12.35 23.13
N THR A 144 5.51 11.48 22.44
CA THR A 144 6.56 10.66 23.07
C THR A 144 7.72 11.49 23.63
N THR A 145 8.19 12.49 22.85
CA THR A 145 9.29 13.38 23.31
C THR A 145 8.84 14.29 24.46
N ALA A 146 7.55 14.68 24.50
CA ALA A 146 7.01 15.51 25.57
C ALA A 146 6.88 14.78 26.91
N MET A 147 6.87 13.44 26.93
CA MET A 147 6.78 12.62 28.16
C MET A 147 7.95 12.83 29.12
N GLY A 148 9.11 13.27 28.62
CA GLY A 148 10.30 13.51 29.45
C GLY A 148 10.10 14.55 30.58
N LYS A 149 9.02 15.32 30.56
CA LYS A 149 8.67 16.31 31.59
C LYS A 149 7.96 15.70 32.83
N ARG A 150 7.53 14.44 32.75
CA ARG A 150 6.82 13.72 33.79
C ARG A 150 7.52 12.40 34.11
N LYS A 151 7.55 12.03 35.43
CA LYS A 151 8.25 10.80 35.84
C LYS A 151 7.51 9.53 35.44
N ARG A 152 6.17 9.53 35.51
CA ARG A 152 5.30 8.36 35.26
C ARG A 152 4.38 8.58 34.06
N ALA A 153 4.87 9.30 33.05
CA ALA A 153 4.08 9.48 31.83
C ALA A 153 3.90 8.14 31.10
N LEU A 154 2.66 7.84 30.72
CA LEU A 154 2.27 6.65 29.98
C LEU A 154 1.59 7.02 28.68
N GLY A 155 2.00 6.40 27.57
CA GLY A 155 1.32 6.46 26.28
C GLY A 155 0.72 5.12 25.91
N ILE A 156 -0.55 5.10 25.50
CA ILE A 156 -1.23 3.89 25.02
C ILE A 156 -1.62 4.08 23.55
N ILE A 157 -1.21 3.14 22.71
CA ILE A 157 -1.57 3.09 21.29
C ILE A 157 -2.56 1.95 21.09
N ILE A 158 -3.73 2.24 20.52
CA ILE A 158 -4.65 1.21 20.06
C ILE A 158 -4.79 1.28 18.56
N SER A 159 -4.73 0.15 17.90
CA SER A 159 -4.86 0.09 16.43
C SER A 159 -5.06 -1.34 15.95
N THR A 160 -5.53 -1.50 14.73
CA THR A 160 -5.17 -2.66 13.91
C THR A 160 -3.71 -2.52 13.47
N GLN A 161 -3.08 -3.62 13.02
CA GLN A 161 -1.74 -3.53 12.43
C GLN A 161 -1.76 -2.64 11.18
N ALA A 162 -0.71 -1.84 11.02
CA ALA A 162 -0.47 -1.15 9.76
C ALA A 162 -0.03 -2.17 8.68
N ALA A 163 -0.38 -1.87 7.45
CA ALA A 163 -0.08 -2.74 6.32
C ALA A 163 1.42 -2.79 5.98
N ASP A 164 2.12 -1.66 6.16
CA ASP A 164 3.51 -1.48 5.80
C ASP A 164 4.43 -1.76 7.01
N SER A 165 5.51 -2.53 6.79
CA SER A 165 6.55 -2.79 7.80
C SER A 165 7.33 -1.54 8.21
N GLU A 166 7.45 -0.56 7.32
CA GLU A 166 8.14 0.71 7.58
C GLU A 166 7.26 1.72 8.35
N HIS A 167 5.97 1.41 8.50
CA HIS A 167 5.07 2.28 9.25
C HIS A 167 5.50 2.40 10.72
N PRO A 168 5.43 3.60 11.35
CA PRO A 168 5.85 3.79 12.75
C PRO A 168 5.22 2.80 13.73
N LEU A 169 3.94 2.46 13.57
CA LEU A 169 3.27 1.45 14.40
C LEU A 169 3.89 0.07 14.24
N SER A 170 4.20 -0.33 12.99
CA SER A 170 4.83 -1.63 12.72
C SER A 170 6.19 -1.74 13.37
N GLN A 171 7.00 -0.67 13.28
CA GLN A 171 8.32 -0.60 13.92
C GLN A 171 8.21 -0.71 15.45
N ILE A 172 7.24 -0.03 16.08
CA ILE A 172 7.03 -0.11 17.53
C ILE A 172 6.56 -1.51 17.96
N ILE A 173 5.67 -2.13 17.18
CA ILE A 173 5.20 -3.50 17.46
C ILE A 173 6.38 -4.48 17.33
N ASP A 174 7.14 -4.40 16.25
CA ASP A 174 8.24 -5.34 15.98
C ASP A 174 9.35 -5.20 17.02
N ASP A 175 9.73 -3.97 17.40
CA ASP A 175 10.70 -3.72 18.45
C ASP A 175 10.20 -4.23 19.82
N GLY A 176 8.98 -3.88 20.20
CA GLY A 176 8.39 -4.30 21.48
C GLY A 176 8.22 -5.82 21.61
N LEU A 177 7.92 -6.54 20.50
CA LEU A 177 7.85 -8.00 20.49
C LEU A 177 9.21 -8.69 20.69
N THR A 178 10.34 -7.99 20.45
CA THR A 178 11.66 -8.52 20.81
C THR A 178 11.88 -8.60 22.32
N GLY A 179 11.13 -7.84 23.12
CA GLY A 179 11.31 -7.70 24.55
C GLY A 179 12.62 -7.04 24.98
N THR A 180 13.31 -6.37 24.05
CA THR A 180 14.63 -5.74 24.31
C THR A 180 14.48 -4.43 25.05
N ASP A 181 13.44 -3.61 24.75
CA ASP A 181 13.15 -2.36 25.46
C ASP A 181 12.07 -2.59 26.53
N PRO A 182 12.43 -2.51 27.83
CA PRO A 182 11.46 -2.67 28.91
C PRO A 182 10.43 -1.54 28.99
N ASN A 183 10.65 -0.43 28.30
CA ASN A 183 9.71 0.69 28.26
C ASN A 183 8.58 0.50 27.23
N VAL A 184 8.64 -0.54 26.40
CA VAL A 184 7.64 -0.81 25.36
C VAL A 184 6.96 -2.15 25.64
N LEU A 185 5.64 -2.10 25.89
CA LEU A 185 4.80 -3.28 26.05
C LEU A 185 3.91 -3.45 24.83
N VAL A 186 3.82 -4.66 24.28
CA VAL A 186 2.97 -4.96 23.12
C VAL A 186 2.04 -6.13 23.40
N HIS A 187 0.74 -5.88 23.33
CA HIS A 187 -0.30 -6.91 23.23
C HIS A 187 -0.81 -6.96 21.79
N LEU A 188 -0.47 -8.02 21.10
CA LEU A 188 -0.86 -8.26 19.71
C LEU A 188 -1.78 -9.47 19.62
N THR A 189 -3.03 -9.25 19.23
CA THR A 189 -3.98 -10.30 18.84
C THR A 189 -4.12 -10.28 17.32
N ALA A 190 -3.53 -11.26 16.64
CA ALA A 190 -3.55 -11.39 15.17
C ALA A 190 -3.55 -12.85 14.76
N ALA A 191 -4.17 -13.19 13.63
CA ALA A 191 -4.03 -14.51 13.03
C ALA A 191 -2.61 -14.68 12.45
N PRO A 192 -1.99 -15.88 12.56
CA PRO A 192 -0.80 -16.22 11.81
C PRO A 192 -0.99 -15.98 10.30
N MET A 193 0.07 -15.58 9.60
CA MET A 193 -0.02 -15.25 8.17
C MET A 193 -0.34 -16.49 7.30
N ASP A 194 0.05 -17.67 7.75
CA ASP A 194 -0.18 -18.96 7.11
C ASP A 194 -1.51 -19.64 7.53
N ALA A 195 -2.26 -19.06 8.47
CA ALA A 195 -3.57 -19.57 8.85
C ALA A 195 -4.61 -19.35 7.76
N ASP A 196 -5.54 -20.31 7.60
CA ASP A 196 -6.71 -20.10 6.74
C ASP A 196 -7.54 -18.92 7.27
N PRO A 197 -7.65 -17.81 6.52
CA PRO A 197 -8.37 -16.62 6.97
C PRO A 197 -9.88 -16.84 7.04
N PHE A 198 -10.40 -17.90 6.45
CA PHE A 198 -11.84 -18.21 6.36
C PHE A 198 -12.25 -19.31 7.34
N ASP A 199 -11.30 -19.85 8.11
CA ASP A 199 -11.61 -20.82 9.16
C ASP A 199 -12.26 -20.14 10.36
N GLU A 200 -13.41 -20.65 10.82
CA GLU A 200 -14.17 -20.08 11.93
C GLU A 200 -13.40 -20.05 13.24
N ALA A 201 -12.56 -21.07 13.50
CA ALA A 201 -11.76 -21.09 14.74
C ALA A 201 -10.69 -20.00 14.72
N THR A 202 -10.06 -19.76 13.56
CA THR A 202 -9.12 -18.65 13.36
C THR A 202 -9.79 -17.30 13.58
N ILE A 203 -10.99 -17.12 13.03
CA ILE A 203 -11.77 -15.86 13.18
C ILE A 203 -12.13 -15.63 14.64
N ARG A 204 -12.62 -16.65 15.36
CA ARG A 204 -12.97 -16.52 16.79
C ARG A 204 -11.75 -16.22 17.66
N ALA A 205 -10.62 -16.90 17.40
CA ALA A 205 -9.38 -16.68 18.16
C ALA A 205 -8.89 -15.24 18.10
N CYS A 206 -9.08 -14.57 16.96
CA CYS A 206 -8.70 -13.17 16.78
C CYS A 206 -9.72 -12.17 17.33
N ASN A 207 -10.97 -12.59 17.56
CA ASN A 207 -12.05 -11.69 17.94
C ASN A 207 -12.64 -12.08 19.33
N PRO A 208 -11.95 -11.76 20.44
CA PRO A 208 -12.40 -12.15 21.78
C PRO A 208 -13.74 -11.54 22.20
N ALA A 209 -14.26 -10.53 21.48
CA ALA A 209 -15.59 -9.97 21.69
C ALA A 209 -16.70 -10.75 20.96
N ALA A 210 -16.35 -11.71 20.08
CA ALA A 210 -17.31 -12.49 19.31
C ALA A 210 -18.23 -13.28 20.25
N GLY A 211 -19.53 -13.22 19.99
CA GLY A 211 -20.57 -13.84 20.84
C GLY A 211 -20.83 -13.13 22.18
N ILE A 212 -20.12 -12.02 22.50
CA ILE A 212 -20.33 -11.23 23.72
C ILE A 212 -21.04 -9.91 23.39
N PHE A 213 -20.43 -9.08 22.54
CA PHE A 213 -20.99 -7.83 22.04
C PHE A 213 -20.69 -7.61 20.55
N LEU A 214 -19.86 -8.45 19.94
CA LEU A 214 -19.63 -8.52 18.51
C LEU A 214 -20.40 -9.74 17.97
N ASP A 215 -21.26 -9.52 16.99
CA ASP A 215 -22.06 -10.59 16.38
C ASP A 215 -21.15 -11.49 15.52
N GLU A 216 -21.07 -12.78 15.91
CA GLU A 216 -20.27 -13.77 15.18
C GLU A 216 -20.76 -13.98 13.73
N GLN A 217 -22.08 -13.91 13.52
CA GLN A 217 -22.62 -14.15 12.19
C GLN A 217 -22.14 -13.08 11.20
N VAL A 218 -22.05 -11.83 11.65
CA VAL A 218 -21.49 -10.74 10.82
C VAL A 218 -20.05 -11.04 10.40
N LEU A 219 -19.21 -11.58 11.32
CA LEU A 219 -17.82 -11.95 11.00
C LEU A 219 -17.75 -13.06 9.95
N PHE A 220 -18.60 -14.07 10.08
CA PHE A 220 -18.64 -15.19 9.13
C PHE A 220 -19.22 -14.78 7.77
N ASP A 221 -20.20 -13.90 7.74
CA ASP A 221 -20.76 -13.35 6.50
C ASP A 221 -19.72 -12.50 5.75
N GLU A 222 -18.93 -11.70 6.48
CA GLU A 222 -17.81 -10.95 5.93
C GLU A 222 -16.70 -11.88 5.41
N ALA A 223 -16.36 -12.95 6.13
CA ALA A 223 -15.42 -13.98 5.68
C ALA A 223 -15.90 -14.68 4.41
N ALA A 224 -17.18 -15.10 4.38
CA ALA A 224 -17.79 -15.71 3.21
C ALA A 224 -17.82 -14.76 2.00
N ARG A 225 -18.02 -13.47 2.23
CA ARG A 225 -17.95 -12.44 1.20
C ARG A 225 -16.51 -12.28 0.68
N ALA A 226 -15.52 -12.19 1.58
CA ALA A 226 -14.12 -12.06 1.21
C ALA A 226 -13.63 -13.28 0.40
N LYS A 227 -14.07 -14.48 0.77
CA LYS A 227 -13.77 -15.71 0.03
C LYS A 227 -14.32 -15.70 -1.40
N ARG A 228 -15.52 -15.13 -1.61
CA ARG A 228 -16.13 -15.02 -2.94
C ARG A 228 -15.61 -13.84 -3.76
N MET A 229 -15.13 -12.80 -3.10
CA MET A 229 -14.72 -11.53 -3.72
C MET A 229 -13.30 -11.16 -3.25
N PRO A 230 -12.27 -11.57 -3.98
CA PRO A 230 -10.86 -11.33 -3.58
C PRO A 230 -10.54 -9.87 -3.27
N SER A 231 -11.26 -8.93 -3.89
CA SER A 231 -11.11 -7.50 -3.59
C SER A 231 -11.46 -7.11 -2.13
N PHE A 232 -12.14 -7.96 -1.38
CA PHE A 232 -12.47 -7.75 0.03
C PHE A 232 -11.55 -8.52 0.99
N GLU A 233 -10.73 -9.44 0.48
CA GLU A 233 -9.93 -10.33 1.32
C GLU A 233 -8.89 -9.57 2.14
N SER A 234 -8.12 -8.66 1.55
CA SER A 234 -7.09 -7.91 2.28
C SER A 234 -7.68 -7.03 3.36
N ALA A 235 -8.82 -6.37 3.10
CA ALA A 235 -9.52 -5.58 4.12
C ALA A 235 -10.06 -6.47 5.24
N PHE A 236 -10.62 -7.63 4.93
CA PHE A 236 -11.08 -8.60 5.92
C PHE A 236 -9.92 -9.11 6.79
N ARG A 237 -8.82 -9.52 6.17
CA ARG A 237 -7.62 -10.00 6.88
C ARG A 237 -7.02 -8.94 7.81
N ASN A 238 -6.90 -7.69 7.35
CA ASN A 238 -6.38 -6.61 8.20
C ASN A 238 -7.37 -6.23 9.31
N LEU A 239 -8.65 -6.00 8.98
CA LEU A 239 -9.60 -5.43 9.93
C LEU A 239 -10.23 -6.46 10.88
N ARG A 240 -10.33 -7.75 10.48
CA ARG A 240 -10.97 -8.81 11.26
C ARG A 240 -10.02 -9.88 11.79
N LEU A 241 -8.84 -10.01 11.18
CA LEU A 241 -7.81 -10.93 11.66
C LEU A 241 -6.55 -10.22 12.14
N ASN A 242 -6.51 -8.90 12.03
CA ASN A 242 -5.36 -8.06 12.41
C ASN A 242 -4.04 -8.50 11.76
N GLN A 243 -4.12 -9.08 10.57
CA GLN A 243 -2.93 -9.45 9.82
C GLN A 243 -2.29 -8.21 9.20
N ARG A 244 -0.96 -8.17 9.17
CA ARG A 244 -0.20 -7.13 8.48
C ARG A 244 -0.21 -7.42 6.98
N ILE A 245 -1.32 -7.08 6.34
CA ILE A 245 -1.48 -7.22 4.90
C ILE A 245 -1.50 -5.83 4.33
N ALA A 246 -0.59 -5.58 3.38
CA ALA A 246 -0.62 -4.35 2.62
C ALA A 246 -2.03 -4.16 2.07
N ALA A 247 -2.64 -3.00 2.34
CA ALA A 247 -3.92 -2.62 1.75
C ALA A 247 -3.86 -2.69 0.21
N ASP A 248 -2.65 -2.73 -0.31
CA ASP A 248 -2.26 -2.80 -1.70
C ASP A 248 -2.33 -4.18 -2.34
N MET A 249 -2.60 -5.27 -1.60
CA MET A 249 -3.01 -6.52 -2.27
C MET A 249 -4.35 -6.38 -3.02
N GLN A 250 -5.19 -5.40 -2.64
CA GLN A 250 -6.40 -5.06 -3.41
C GLN A 250 -6.09 -4.36 -4.74
N ASP A 251 -4.97 -3.64 -4.79
CA ASP A 251 -4.57 -2.87 -5.94
C ASP A 251 -3.32 -3.45 -6.60
N GLN A 252 -2.79 -4.59 -6.12
CA GLN A 252 -1.69 -5.29 -6.76
C GLN A 252 -2.10 -5.69 -8.17
N PHE A 253 -1.25 -5.36 -9.14
CA PHE A 253 -1.56 -5.59 -10.55
C PHE A 253 -1.67 -7.07 -10.88
N ILE A 254 -0.62 -7.85 -10.58
CA ILE A 254 -0.58 -9.31 -10.79
C ILE A 254 -0.08 -9.96 -9.50
N THR A 255 -0.80 -10.95 -8.98
CA THR A 255 -0.35 -11.68 -7.77
C THR A 255 0.87 -12.56 -8.07
N PRO A 256 1.72 -12.86 -7.07
CA PRO A 256 2.88 -13.73 -7.25
C PRO A 256 2.53 -15.10 -7.83
N GLU A 257 1.37 -15.66 -7.44
CA GLU A 257 0.92 -16.98 -7.89
C GLU A 257 0.56 -16.95 -9.38
N VAL A 258 -0.16 -15.92 -9.83
CA VAL A 258 -0.50 -15.74 -11.24
C VAL A 258 0.75 -15.45 -12.06
N TRP A 259 1.67 -14.62 -11.53
CA TRP A 259 2.93 -14.34 -12.21
C TRP A 259 3.78 -15.59 -12.40
N ALA A 260 3.86 -16.46 -11.39
CA ALA A 260 4.64 -17.71 -11.44
C ALA A 260 4.19 -18.69 -12.55
N LEU A 261 2.96 -18.59 -13.06
CA LEU A 261 2.51 -19.39 -14.21
C LEU A 261 3.34 -19.13 -15.47
N GLY A 262 4.00 -17.97 -15.55
CA GLY A 262 4.83 -17.54 -16.69
C GLY A 262 6.34 -17.87 -16.53
N ASP A 263 6.78 -18.56 -15.49
CA ASP A 263 8.20 -18.79 -15.18
C ASP A 263 8.91 -19.73 -16.18
N ALA A 264 8.16 -20.48 -17.02
CA ALA A 264 8.76 -21.32 -18.06
C ALA A 264 9.64 -20.47 -19.00
N PRO A 265 10.75 -21.06 -19.52
CA PRO A 265 11.67 -20.35 -20.40
C PRO A 265 10.99 -19.71 -21.62
N ILE A 266 11.45 -18.55 -21.99
CA ILE A 266 11.03 -17.91 -23.25
C ILE A 266 11.65 -18.63 -24.45
N ASN A 267 10.96 -18.63 -25.57
CA ASN A 267 11.53 -19.12 -26.82
C ASN A 267 12.12 -17.93 -27.61
N GLU A 268 13.43 -17.72 -27.48
CA GLU A 268 14.12 -16.58 -28.08
C GLU A 268 14.09 -16.60 -29.61
N SER A 269 14.01 -17.78 -30.25
CA SER A 269 13.98 -17.89 -31.73
C SER A 269 12.73 -17.23 -32.34
N LEU A 270 11.64 -17.11 -31.59
CA LEU A 270 10.42 -16.44 -32.08
C LEU A 270 10.65 -14.96 -32.34
N PHE A 271 11.57 -14.31 -31.62
CA PHE A 271 11.83 -12.88 -31.77
C PHE A 271 12.65 -12.56 -33.05
N THR A 272 13.31 -13.54 -33.61
CA THR A 272 14.11 -13.38 -34.84
C THR A 272 13.46 -14.04 -36.06
N ASP A 273 12.31 -14.69 -35.92
CA ASP A 273 11.55 -15.27 -37.00
C ASP A 273 10.86 -14.18 -37.82
N LEU A 274 11.30 -13.97 -39.04
CA LEU A 274 10.80 -12.96 -39.97
C LEU A 274 9.32 -13.15 -40.37
N ASN A 275 8.75 -14.32 -40.14
CA ASN A 275 7.32 -14.58 -40.39
C ASN A 275 6.42 -14.18 -39.20
N ARG A 276 7.00 -13.68 -38.13
CA ARG A 276 6.26 -13.24 -36.94
C ARG A 276 6.24 -11.73 -36.81
N GLN A 277 5.34 -11.25 -35.99
CA GLN A 277 5.25 -9.84 -35.62
C GLN A 277 5.76 -9.67 -34.20
N VAL A 278 6.77 -8.84 -34.02
CA VAL A 278 7.31 -8.48 -32.70
C VAL A 278 6.83 -7.09 -32.35
N PHE A 279 6.30 -6.95 -31.12
CA PHE A 279 5.79 -5.70 -30.58
C PHE A 279 6.69 -5.25 -29.44
N GLY A 280 6.82 -3.93 -29.25
CA GLY A 280 7.63 -3.36 -28.18
C GLY A 280 6.84 -2.39 -27.33
N GLY A 281 7.32 -2.20 -26.09
CA GLY A 281 6.93 -1.10 -25.23
C GLY A 281 8.17 -0.49 -24.59
N ILE A 282 8.26 0.84 -24.58
CA ILE A 282 9.40 1.59 -24.03
C ILE A 282 8.87 2.55 -22.96
N ASP A 283 9.41 2.46 -21.76
CA ASP A 283 9.20 3.41 -20.67
C ASP A 283 10.51 4.15 -20.38
N LEU A 284 10.56 5.42 -20.80
CA LEU A 284 11.73 6.27 -20.63
C LEU A 284 11.66 6.99 -19.28
N SER A 285 12.63 6.72 -18.46
CA SER A 285 12.74 7.35 -17.13
C SER A 285 13.34 8.75 -17.17
N ALA A 286 13.28 9.47 -16.05
CA ALA A 286 14.15 10.61 -15.79
C ALA A 286 15.62 10.17 -15.84
N ARG A 287 16.55 11.10 -16.19
CA ARG A 287 17.97 10.82 -16.39
C ARG A 287 18.67 9.96 -15.32
N LEU A 288 18.06 9.86 -14.14
CA LEU A 288 18.60 9.12 -13.00
C LEU A 288 17.83 7.83 -12.70
N ASP A 289 16.82 7.44 -13.48
CA ASP A 289 15.95 6.29 -13.19
C ASP A 289 16.18 5.11 -14.15
N LEU A 290 15.48 3.98 -13.90
CA LEU A 290 15.52 2.81 -14.73
C LEU A 290 14.82 3.12 -16.06
N THR A 291 15.52 2.97 -17.18
CA THR A 291 14.92 2.99 -18.52
C THR A 291 14.64 1.57 -18.94
N ALA A 292 13.49 1.31 -19.52
CA ALA A 292 13.01 -0.04 -19.80
C ALA A 292 12.46 -0.19 -21.22
N ALA A 293 12.72 -1.33 -21.82
CA ALA A 293 12.03 -1.80 -23.01
C ALA A 293 11.64 -3.26 -22.84
N VAL A 294 10.46 -3.65 -23.31
CA VAL A 294 10.04 -5.04 -23.35
C VAL A 294 9.52 -5.35 -24.74
N PHE A 295 9.98 -6.48 -25.28
CA PHE A 295 9.52 -6.99 -26.57
C PHE A 295 8.59 -8.17 -26.33
N ALA A 296 7.52 -8.27 -27.13
CA ALA A 296 6.49 -9.30 -27.02
C ALA A 296 6.28 -9.96 -28.39
N VAL A 297 6.19 -11.28 -28.39
CA VAL A 297 5.86 -12.09 -29.58
C VAL A 297 4.89 -13.19 -29.17
N GLU A 298 3.85 -13.43 -29.97
CA GLU A 298 2.88 -14.51 -29.74
C GLU A 298 3.31 -15.75 -30.54
N ASP A 299 3.29 -16.92 -29.91
CA ASP A 299 3.55 -18.20 -30.59
C ASP A 299 2.27 -18.76 -31.25
N ASN A 300 2.36 -20.00 -31.80
CA ASN A 300 1.23 -20.61 -32.49
C ASN A 300 0.11 -21.07 -31.57
N ASP A 301 0.41 -21.24 -30.28
CA ASP A 301 -0.56 -21.64 -29.25
C ASP A 301 -1.21 -20.42 -28.56
N GLY A 302 -0.87 -19.22 -29.04
CA GLY A 302 -1.36 -17.96 -28.48
C GLY A 302 -0.71 -17.56 -27.17
N VAL A 303 0.46 -18.12 -26.85
CA VAL A 303 1.25 -17.76 -25.69
C VAL A 303 2.18 -16.60 -26.04
N VAL A 304 2.20 -15.57 -25.19
CA VAL A 304 3.01 -14.36 -25.40
C VAL A 304 4.32 -14.48 -24.63
N HIS A 305 5.42 -14.44 -25.36
CA HIS A 305 6.77 -14.43 -24.81
C HIS A 305 7.24 -12.98 -24.62
N LEU A 306 7.81 -12.67 -23.46
CA LEU A 306 8.31 -11.34 -23.09
C LEU A 306 9.84 -11.35 -22.98
N MET A 307 10.50 -10.44 -23.70
CA MET A 307 11.95 -10.23 -23.63
C MET A 307 12.26 -8.82 -23.10
N PRO A 308 12.64 -8.68 -21.83
CA PRO A 308 12.94 -7.39 -21.22
C PRO A 308 14.38 -6.91 -21.54
N ARG A 309 14.54 -5.58 -21.57
CA ARG A 309 15.81 -4.85 -21.59
C ARG A 309 15.71 -3.69 -20.59
N ALA A 310 16.74 -3.47 -19.81
CA ALA A 310 16.77 -2.42 -18.81
C ALA A 310 18.12 -1.75 -18.74
N TRP A 311 18.13 -0.42 -18.57
CA TRP A 311 19.31 0.42 -18.48
C TRP A 311 19.29 1.28 -17.24
N THR A 312 20.44 1.42 -16.57
CA THR A 312 20.63 2.29 -15.40
C THR A 312 21.96 3.00 -15.48
N PRO A 313 22.10 4.24 -14.96
CA PRO A 313 23.42 4.88 -14.90
C PRO A 313 24.38 4.09 -14.02
N ALA A 314 25.58 3.82 -14.50
CA ALA A 314 26.59 3.06 -13.77
C ALA A 314 26.95 3.69 -12.41
N ALA A 315 27.04 5.03 -12.35
CA ALA A 315 27.36 5.75 -11.12
C ALA A 315 26.27 5.64 -10.03
N SER A 316 25.04 5.30 -10.37
CA SER A 316 23.92 5.22 -9.40
C SER A 316 23.62 3.82 -8.88
N VAL A 317 24.31 2.78 -9.37
CA VAL A 317 24.02 1.37 -9.03
C VAL A 317 24.09 1.11 -7.53
N ALA A 318 25.18 1.53 -6.86
CA ALA A 318 25.36 1.32 -5.43
C ALA A 318 24.31 2.07 -4.58
N GLU A 319 24.05 3.33 -4.91
CA GLU A 319 23.01 4.14 -4.24
C GLU A 319 21.63 3.51 -4.39
N ARG A 320 21.31 3.03 -5.60
CA ARG A 320 20.01 2.37 -5.87
C ARG A 320 19.84 1.06 -5.13
N THR A 321 20.90 0.26 -5.05
CA THR A 321 20.86 -0.99 -4.28
C THR A 321 20.43 -0.73 -2.84
N LEU A 322 20.89 0.36 -2.24
CA LEU A 322 20.53 0.75 -0.87
C LEU A 322 19.14 1.39 -0.81
N ARG A 323 18.85 2.34 -1.69
CA ARG A 323 17.61 3.12 -1.68
C ARG A 323 16.39 2.27 -2.01
N ASP A 324 16.47 1.48 -3.09
CA ASP A 324 15.35 0.69 -3.61
C ASP A 324 15.34 -0.73 -2.97
N ARG A 325 16.30 -1.03 -2.07
CA ARG A 325 16.48 -2.34 -1.39
C ARG A 325 16.42 -3.52 -2.36
N ALA A 326 17.00 -3.34 -3.54
CA ALA A 326 16.99 -4.33 -4.61
C ALA A 326 18.42 -4.57 -5.11
N PRO A 327 18.78 -5.80 -5.51
CA PRO A 327 20.17 -6.17 -5.80
C PRO A 327 20.61 -5.70 -7.20
N TYR A 328 20.58 -4.39 -7.47
CA TYR A 328 20.99 -3.81 -8.75
C TYR A 328 22.40 -4.22 -9.16
N ASP A 329 23.32 -4.27 -8.20
CA ASP A 329 24.70 -4.70 -8.44
C ASP A 329 24.80 -6.16 -8.93
N ALA A 330 23.98 -7.05 -8.39
CA ALA A 330 23.89 -8.44 -8.85
C ALA A 330 23.23 -8.53 -10.23
N TRP A 331 22.19 -7.75 -10.47
CA TRP A 331 21.50 -7.73 -11.76
C TRP A 331 22.39 -7.17 -12.89
N VAL A 332 23.20 -6.14 -12.59
CA VAL A 332 24.18 -5.63 -13.54
C VAL A 332 25.28 -6.66 -13.83
N ARG A 333 25.85 -7.30 -12.79
CA ARG A 333 26.84 -8.37 -12.99
C ARG A 333 26.28 -9.57 -13.75
N GLY A 334 24.99 -9.86 -13.57
CA GLY A 334 24.28 -10.95 -14.30
C GLY A 334 23.80 -10.57 -15.70
N GLY A 335 24.05 -9.35 -16.17
CA GLY A 335 23.59 -8.88 -17.49
C GLY A 335 22.08 -8.68 -17.61
N LEU A 336 21.37 -8.59 -16.49
CA LEU A 336 19.91 -8.38 -16.45
C LEU A 336 19.52 -6.91 -16.52
N ILE A 337 20.44 -6.02 -16.14
CA ILE A 337 20.37 -4.57 -16.31
C ILE A 337 21.71 -4.13 -16.89
N GLU A 338 21.66 -3.28 -17.89
CA GLU A 338 22.86 -2.70 -18.47
C GLU A 338 23.23 -1.39 -17.74
N ALA A 339 24.46 -1.31 -17.28
CA ALA A 339 25.00 -0.12 -16.61
C ALA A 339 25.58 0.83 -17.66
N VAL A 340 24.82 1.88 -18.00
CA VAL A 340 25.25 2.92 -18.95
C VAL A 340 26.34 3.79 -18.32
N PRO A 341 27.47 3.99 -18.98
CA PRO A 341 28.54 4.83 -18.44
C PRO A 341 28.08 6.25 -18.12
N GLY A 342 28.52 6.76 -16.96
CA GLY A 342 28.22 8.13 -16.53
C GLY A 342 27.20 8.24 -15.37
N PRO A 343 26.88 9.49 -14.97
CA PRO A 343 25.96 9.77 -13.85
C PRO A 343 24.49 9.79 -14.23
N ALA A 344 24.16 9.73 -15.52
CA ALA A 344 22.81 9.80 -16.07
C ALA A 344 22.67 8.86 -17.26
N ILE A 345 21.43 8.47 -17.60
CA ILE A 345 21.14 7.71 -18.82
C ILE A 345 21.59 8.52 -20.04
N ASP A 346 22.45 7.91 -20.84
CA ASP A 346 22.81 8.38 -22.16
C ASP A 346 21.87 7.75 -23.19
N TYR A 347 21.02 8.56 -23.83
CA TYR A 347 20.06 8.09 -24.82
C TYR A 347 20.72 7.65 -26.13
N ALA A 348 21.94 8.11 -26.44
CA ALA A 348 22.70 7.60 -27.58
C ALA A 348 23.09 6.13 -27.38
N TRP A 349 23.44 5.75 -26.14
CA TRP A 349 23.68 4.36 -25.77
C TRP A 349 22.43 3.50 -25.95
N VAL A 350 21.29 3.94 -25.36
CA VAL A 350 20.00 3.24 -25.49
C VAL A 350 19.56 3.13 -26.96
N ALA A 351 19.76 4.18 -27.75
CA ALA A 351 19.46 4.17 -29.18
C ALA A 351 20.29 3.13 -29.95
N THR A 352 21.57 2.98 -29.64
CA THR A 352 22.46 1.98 -30.24
C THR A 352 22.00 0.56 -29.93
N GLU A 353 21.66 0.27 -28.69
CA GLU A 353 21.13 -1.03 -28.27
C GLU A 353 19.77 -1.35 -28.93
N LEU A 354 18.88 -0.37 -29.01
CA LEU A 354 17.59 -0.51 -29.69
C LEU A 354 17.77 -0.69 -31.21
N ALA A 355 18.80 -0.09 -31.81
CA ALA A 355 19.15 -0.28 -33.20
C ALA A 355 19.61 -1.73 -33.47
N GLU A 356 20.41 -2.31 -32.59
CA GLU A 356 20.79 -3.73 -32.68
C GLU A 356 19.59 -4.66 -32.59
N VAL A 357 18.66 -4.38 -31.68
CA VAL A 357 17.39 -5.12 -31.57
C VAL A 357 16.59 -5.01 -32.88
N ALA A 358 16.41 -3.79 -33.40
CA ALA A 358 15.69 -3.56 -34.66
C ALA A 358 16.33 -4.25 -35.87
N GLY A 359 17.65 -4.40 -35.84
CA GLY A 359 18.37 -5.15 -36.90
C GLY A 359 18.17 -6.67 -36.85
N LYS A 360 17.72 -7.21 -35.71
CA LYS A 360 17.56 -8.66 -35.47
C LYS A 360 16.10 -9.12 -35.42
N MET A 361 15.17 -8.21 -35.11
CA MET A 361 13.76 -8.54 -34.82
C MET A 361 12.83 -7.85 -35.84
N PRO A 362 11.80 -8.54 -36.37
CA PRO A 362 10.79 -7.94 -37.25
C PRO A 362 9.81 -7.07 -36.44
N LEU A 363 10.27 -5.91 -35.93
CA LEU A 363 9.48 -5.00 -35.14
C LEU A 363 8.32 -4.41 -35.96
N THR A 364 7.09 -4.69 -35.52
CA THR A 364 5.86 -4.21 -36.15
C THR A 364 5.40 -2.87 -35.59
N ARG A 365 5.36 -2.75 -34.27
CA ARG A 365 5.02 -1.52 -33.53
C ARG A 365 5.75 -1.50 -32.21
N VAL A 366 6.18 -0.31 -31.79
CA VAL A 366 6.82 -0.07 -30.49
C VAL A 366 6.10 1.07 -29.78
N ALA A 367 5.34 0.74 -28.72
CA ALA A 367 4.62 1.72 -27.94
C ALA A 367 5.56 2.53 -27.05
N TYR A 368 5.28 3.81 -26.89
CA TYR A 368 6.02 4.72 -26.02
C TYR A 368 5.09 5.75 -25.37
N ASP A 369 5.49 6.26 -24.18
CA ASP A 369 4.86 7.46 -23.61
C ASP A 369 5.50 8.74 -24.17
N ARG A 370 4.70 9.80 -24.40
CA ARG A 370 5.15 11.12 -24.89
C ARG A 370 6.33 11.70 -24.12
N TRP A 371 6.46 11.33 -22.88
CA TRP A 371 7.48 11.88 -22.00
C TRP A 371 8.89 11.50 -22.48
N ARG A 372 9.69 12.50 -22.90
CA ARG A 372 11.10 12.38 -23.31
C ARG A 372 11.41 11.58 -24.58
N ILE A 373 10.44 11.11 -25.30
CA ILE A 373 10.67 10.33 -26.53
C ILE A 373 11.47 11.11 -27.58
N GLU A 374 11.35 12.44 -27.61
CA GLU A 374 12.05 13.26 -28.59
C GLU A 374 13.59 13.19 -28.44
N LEU A 375 14.09 12.96 -27.23
CA LEU A 375 15.52 12.74 -27.00
C LEU A 375 15.97 11.43 -27.65
N LEU A 376 15.23 10.34 -27.45
CA LEU A 376 15.54 9.04 -28.07
C LEU A 376 15.38 9.10 -29.60
N ARG A 377 14.33 9.76 -30.08
CA ARG A 377 14.11 9.92 -31.55
C ARG A 377 15.26 10.65 -32.23
N LYS A 378 15.77 11.71 -31.58
CA LYS A 378 16.93 12.46 -32.09
C LYS A 378 18.14 11.52 -32.27
N GLU A 379 18.49 10.78 -31.21
CA GLU A 379 19.64 9.86 -31.25
C GLU A 379 19.45 8.73 -32.30
N LEU A 380 18.25 8.14 -32.38
CA LEU A 380 17.93 7.14 -33.43
C LEU A 380 18.09 7.72 -34.82
N THR A 381 17.66 8.97 -35.03
CA THR A 381 17.81 9.65 -36.34
C THR A 381 19.28 9.90 -36.66
N GLU A 382 20.09 10.29 -35.71
CA GLU A 382 21.52 10.53 -35.86
C GLU A 382 22.30 9.27 -36.28
N ILE A 383 21.85 8.08 -35.78
CA ILE A 383 22.43 6.79 -36.19
C ILE A 383 21.72 6.16 -37.41
N GLY A 384 20.75 6.86 -38.02
CA GLY A 384 20.03 6.42 -39.22
C GLY A 384 19.03 5.29 -39.01
N VAL A 385 18.52 5.09 -37.80
CA VAL A 385 17.56 4.03 -37.46
C VAL A 385 16.16 4.60 -37.30
N ILE A 386 15.19 3.94 -37.94
CA ILE A 386 13.75 4.25 -37.81
C ILE A 386 13.06 3.10 -37.11
N LEU A 387 12.55 3.35 -35.89
CA LEU A 387 11.69 2.40 -35.20
C LEU A 387 10.21 2.69 -35.50
N PRO A 388 9.35 1.66 -35.59
CA PRO A 388 7.91 1.82 -35.82
C PRO A 388 7.20 2.31 -34.51
N LEU A 389 7.52 3.51 -34.07
CA LEU A 389 7.08 4.09 -32.81
C LEU A 389 5.60 4.49 -32.86
N VAL A 390 4.81 4.06 -31.86
CA VAL A 390 3.40 4.39 -31.69
C VAL A 390 3.18 4.98 -30.30
N GLU A 391 2.50 6.12 -30.25
CA GLU A 391 2.18 6.76 -28.98
C GLU A 391 1.13 5.98 -28.19
N MET A 392 1.40 5.74 -26.91
CA MET A 392 0.44 5.17 -25.94
C MET A 392 0.53 5.95 -24.64
N GLY A 393 -0.51 6.74 -24.32
CA GLY A 393 -0.57 7.47 -23.08
C GLY A 393 -0.65 6.55 -21.87
N GLN A 394 -0.05 6.98 -20.74
CA GLN A 394 -0.14 6.26 -19.45
C GLN A 394 -1.34 6.74 -18.59
N GLY A 395 -2.27 7.51 -19.16
CA GLY A 395 -3.52 7.94 -18.54
C GLY A 395 -4.56 6.81 -18.46
N PHE A 396 -5.55 6.96 -17.58
CA PHE A 396 -6.60 5.96 -17.36
C PHE A 396 -7.28 5.48 -18.66
N LYS A 397 -7.57 6.39 -19.60
CA LYS A 397 -8.25 6.07 -20.85
C LYS A 397 -7.38 5.24 -21.80
N ASP A 398 -6.10 5.59 -21.87
CA ASP A 398 -5.24 5.05 -22.93
C ASP A 398 -4.64 3.69 -22.55
N ILE A 399 -4.24 3.52 -21.28
CA ILE A 399 -3.55 2.30 -20.81
C ILE A 399 -4.50 1.21 -20.30
N SER A 400 -5.75 1.54 -19.93
CA SER A 400 -6.70 0.60 -19.31
C SER A 400 -6.94 -0.65 -20.17
N PRO A 401 -7.16 -0.56 -21.50
CA PRO A 401 -7.32 -1.75 -22.35
C PRO A 401 -6.08 -2.65 -22.36
N ALA A 402 -4.87 -2.04 -22.34
CA ALA A 402 -3.62 -2.79 -22.29
C ALA A 402 -3.43 -3.55 -20.98
N ILE A 403 -3.84 -2.94 -19.86
CA ILE A 403 -3.86 -3.57 -18.52
C ILE A 403 -4.81 -4.77 -18.52
N GLU A 404 -6.01 -4.62 -19.06
CA GLU A 404 -7.01 -5.71 -19.14
C GLU A 404 -6.51 -6.88 -19.98
N ALA A 405 -5.93 -6.59 -21.14
CA ALA A 405 -5.37 -7.62 -22.01
C ALA A 405 -4.21 -8.36 -21.34
N PHE A 406 -3.34 -7.64 -20.63
CA PHE A 406 -2.21 -8.23 -19.91
C PHE A 406 -2.68 -9.12 -18.76
N GLU A 407 -3.63 -8.66 -17.93
CA GLU A 407 -4.19 -9.45 -16.83
C GLU A 407 -4.87 -10.72 -17.29
N ALA A 408 -5.66 -10.64 -18.37
CA ALA A 408 -6.33 -11.80 -18.95
C ALA A 408 -5.32 -12.87 -19.36
N LEU A 409 -4.29 -12.49 -20.13
CA LEU A 409 -3.24 -13.41 -20.57
C LEU A 409 -2.44 -13.98 -19.39
N ALA A 410 -2.15 -13.18 -18.37
CA ALA A 410 -1.44 -13.65 -17.18
C ALA A 410 -2.27 -14.65 -16.40
N ALA A 411 -3.56 -14.36 -16.16
CA ALA A 411 -4.49 -15.25 -15.44
C ALA A 411 -4.72 -16.58 -16.18
N GLU A 412 -4.71 -16.56 -17.52
CA GLU A 412 -4.78 -17.76 -18.36
C GLU A 412 -3.46 -18.55 -18.42
N GLY A 413 -2.38 -18.06 -17.81
CA GLY A 413 -1.04 -18.66 -17.91
C GLY A 413 -0.44 -18.57 -19.30
N ARG A 414 -0.88 -17.62 -20.12
CA ARG A 414 -0.46 -17.40 -21.51
C ARG A 414 0.63 -16.34 -21.67
N ILE A 415 1.31 -15.96 -20.59
CA ILE A 415 2.53 -15.16 -20.63
C ILE A 415 3.72 -16.06 -20.29
N ARG A 416 4.85 -15.85 -20.99
CA ARG A 416 6.15 -16.47 -20.66
C ARG A 416 7.18 -15.36 -20.50
N HIS A 417 7.79 -15.32 -19.33
CA HIS A 417 8.82 -14.32 -18.99
C HIS A 417 10.12 -14.96 -18.47
N GLY A 418 10.20 -16.29 -18.47
CA GLY A 418 11.42 -17.03 -18.13
C GLY A 418 11.92 -16.76 -16.70
N GLY A 419 11.05 -16.34 -15.79
CA GLY A 419 11.45 -16.03 -14.43
C GLY A 419 12.39 -14.82 -14.31
N HIS A 420 12.44 -13.88 -15.27
CA HIS A 420 13.37 -12.76 -15.31
C HIS A 420 13.30 -11.92 -14.01
N PRO A 421 14.38 -11.87 -13.19
CA PRO A 421 14.31 -11.32 -11.82
C PRO A 421 13.90 -9.86 -11.74
N VAL A 422 14.42 -9.01 -12.66
CA VAL A 422 14.11 -7.57 -12.66
C VAL A 422 12.66 -7.31 -13.07
N LEU A 423 12.16 -8.04 -14.08
CA LEU A 423 10.76 -7.93 -14.50
C LEU A 423 9.81 -8.43 -13.41
N ARG A 424 10.17 -9.54 -12.73
CA ARG A 424 9.42 -10.04 -11.56
C ARG A 424 9.35 -8.99 -10.45
N TRP A 425 10.50 -8.39 -10.11
CA TRP A 425 10.55 -7.33 -9.10
C TRP A 425 9.72 -6.11 -9.49
N CYS A 426 9.83 -5.62 -10.73
CA CYS A 426 9.00 -4.53 -11.21
C CYS A 426 7.50 -4.88 -11.16
N MET A 427 7.13 -6.11 -11.53
CA MET A 427 5.73 -6.56 -11.51
C MET A 427 5.19 -6.65 -10.08
N SER A 428 5.97 -7.16 -9.13
CA SER A 428 5.57 -7.26 -7.73
C SER A 428 5.37 -5.89 -7.04
N ASN A 429 6.03 -4.84 -7.56
CA ASN A 429 5.87 -3.47 -7.06
C ASN A 429 4.61 -2.77 -7.62
N CYS A 430 3.99 -3.32 -8.69
CA CYS A 430 2.92 -2.62 -9.40
C CYS A 430 1.62 -2.56 -8.62
N VAL A 431 1.09 -1.35 -8.49
CA VAL A 431 -0.21 -1.03 -7.91
C VAL A 431 -1.12 -0.41 -8.98
N ILE A 432 -2.39 -0.81 -9.02
CA ILE A 432 -3.41 -0.24 -9.89
C ILE A 432 -4.10 0.94 -9.23
N ALA A 433 -4.12 2.09 -9.88
CA ALA A 433 -5.05 3.16 -9.58
C ALA A 433 -6.32 3.01 -10.44
N ARG A 434 -7.46 3.33 -9.86
CA ARG A 434 -8.78 3.31 -10.53
C ARG A 434 -9.37 4.71 -10.52
N ASP A 435 -10.00 5.12 -11.62
CA ASP A 435 -10.80 6.33 -11.65
C ASP A 435 -12.29 6.04 -11.35
N PRO A 436 -13.12 7.06 -11.10
CA PRO A 436 -14.56 6.87 -10.84
C PRO A 436 -15.33 6.26 -12.02
N ALA A 437 -14.81 6.31 -13.24
CA ALA A 437 -15.41 5.74 -14.44
C ALA A 437 -14.99 4.27 -14.66
N GLY A 438 -14.14 3.70 -13.78
CA GLY A 438 -13.64 2.34 -13.87
C GLY A 438 -12.35 2.20 -14.69
N GLY A 439 -11.81 3.28 -15.24
CA GLY A 439 -10.50 3.28 -15.91
C GLY A 439 -9.37 2.89 -14.95
N ARG A 440 -8.34 2.22 -15.46
CA ARG A 440 -7.21 1.70 -14.66
C ARG A 440 -5.88 2.16 -15.22
N LYS A 441 -4.92 2.41 -14.34
CA LYS A 441 -3.52 2.67 -14.71
C LYS A 441 -2.56 2.10 -13.66
N LEU A 442 -1.31 1.83 -14.06
CA LEU A 442 -0.25 1.54 -13.11
C LEU A 442 0.14 2.84 -12.39
N ASP A 443 0.19 2.81 -11.06
CA ASP A 443 0.44 4.00 -10.24
C ASP A 443 1.89 4.03 -9.74
N LYS A 444 2.75 4.81 -10.41
CA LYS A 444 4.16 4.97 -10.01
C LYS A 444 4.36 5.59 -8.63
N VAL A 445 3.39 6.37 -8.15
CA VAL A 445 3.49 7.06 -6.84
C VAL A 445 3.15 6.14 -5.69
N ARG A 446 2.15 5.26 -5.87
CA ARG A 446 1.70 4.29 -4.87
C ARG A 446 2.46 2.98 -4.91
N SER A 447 3.25 2.73 -5.96
CA SER A 447 4.06 1.52 -6.12
C SER A 447 5.24 1.51 -5.13
N PHE A 448 5.55 0.34 -4.56
CA PHE A 448 6.60 0.18 -3.53
C PHE A 448 8.03 0.34 -4.05
N GLY A 449 8.20 0.33 -5.38
CA GLY A 449 9.49 0.44 -6.05
C GLY A 449 9.32 0.76 -7.53
N ARG A 450 10.34 0.48 -8.33
CA ARG A 450 10.30 0.74 -9.76
C ARG A 450 9.37 -0.25 -10.46
N ILE A 451 8.62 0.27 -11.45
CA ILE A 451 7.66 -0.50 -12.25
C ILE A 451 7.93 -0.36 -13.76
N ASP A 452 9.05 0.21 -14.15
CA ASP A 452 9.33 0.62 -15.54
C ASP A 452 9.29 -0.56 -16.52
N LEU A 453 9.86 -1.74 -16.15
CA LEU A 453 9.74 -2.95 -16.98
C LEU A 453 8.31 -3.50 -17.05
N ALA A 454 7.54 -3.40 -15.97
CA ALA A 454 6.14 -3.83 -15.98
C ALA A 454 5.29 -2.90 -16.86
N GLN A 455 5.53 -1.58 -16.78
CA GLN A 455 4.87 -0.59 -17.62
C GLN A 455 5.19 -0.86 -19.10
N ALA A 456 6.46 -1.08 -19.44
CA ALA A 456 6.90 -1.43 -20.81
C ALA A 456 6.26 -2.74 -21.29
N ALA A 457 6.14 -3.77 -20.43
CA ALA A 457 5.51 -5.05 -20.78
C ALA A 457 4.02 -4.88 -21.07
N VAL A 458 3.29 -4.13 -20.25
CA VAL A 458 1.87 -3.81 -20.48
C VAL A 458 1.70 -3.07 -21.82
N MET A 459 2.56 -2.09 -22.12
CA MET A 459 2.50 -1.34 -23.37
C MET A 459 2.80 -2.23 -24.59
N ALA A 460 3.76 -3.16 -24.50
CA ALA A 460 4.08 -4.10 -25.56
C ALA A 460 2.89 -5.01 -25.89
N VAL A 461 2.28 -5.63 -24.86
CA VAL A 461 1.10 -6.50 -25.00
C VAL A 461 -0.11 -5.73 -25.50
N GLY A 462 -0.35 -4.52 -24.96
CA GLY A 462 -1.45 -3.66 -25.39
C GLY A 462 -1.36 -3.30 -26.88
N THR A 463 -0.16 -2.94 -27.35
CA THR A 463 0.08 -2.63 -28.76
C THR A 463 -0.09 -3.85 -29.66
N MET A 464 0.31 -5.04 -29.19
CA MET A 464 0.08 -6.30 -29.90
C MET A 464 -1.41 -6.58 -30.07
N LYS A 465 -2.20 -6.49 -29.01
CA LYS A 465 -3.65 -6.77 -29.06
C LYS A 465 -4.43 -5.73 -29.87
N ALA A 466 -4.08 -4.45 -29.76
CA ALA A 466 -4.66 -3.40 -30.61
C ALA A 466 -4.39 -3.59 -32.11
N SER A 467 -3.34 -4.31 -32.50
CA SER A 467 -3.03 -4.62 -33.90
C SER A 467 -3.85 -5.78 -34.48
N THR A 468 -4.39 -6.64 -33.61
CA THR A 468 -5.22 -7.79 -34.00
C THR A 468 -6.70 -7.45 -34.11
N GLU A 469 -7.14 -6.32 -33.54
CA GLU A 469 -8.51 -5.84 -33.73
C GLU A 469 -8.69 -5.34 -35.16
N PRO A 470 -9.76 -5.78 -35.89
CA PRO A 470 -10.04 -5.26 -37.22
C PRO A 470 -10.30 -3.75 -37.11
N VAL A 471 -9.52 -2.96 -37.83
CA VAL A 471 -9.79 -1.53 -38.01
C VAL A 471 -11.16 -1.43 -38.69
N ILE A 472 -12.20 -1.09 -37.97
CA ILE A 472 -13.49 -0.74 -38.59
C ILE A 472 -13.26 0.60 -39.25
N ASP A 473 -13.05 0.54 -40.59
CA ASP A 473 -12.96 1.73 -41.41
C ASP A 473 -14.32 2.43 -41.48
N VAL A 474 -14.49 3.38 -40.56
CA VAL A 474 -15.72 4.19 -40.44
C VAL A 474 -15.95 4.97 -41.76
N SER A 475 -14.91 5.25 -42.54
CA SER A 475 -15.02 5.92 -43.84
C SER A 475 -15.71 5.03 -44.89
N ALA A 476 -15.53 3.72 -44.80
CA ALA A 476 -16.22 2.76 -45.64
C ALA A 476 -17.74 2.64 -45.30
N ILE A 477 -18.08 2.84 -44.00
CA ILE A 477 -19.49 2.86 -43.57
C ILE A 477 -20.18 4.15 -43.99
N VAL A 478 -19.47 5.28 -43.98
CA VAL A 478 -20.03 6.60 -44.38
C VAL A 478 -20.15 6.75 -45.88
N SER A 479 -19.28 6.08 -46.69
CA SER A 479 -19.31 6.12 -48.17
C SER A 479 -20.27 5.10 -48.79
N GLY A 480 -20.68 4.06 -48.07
CA GLY A 480 -21.70 3.10 -48.47
C GLY A 480 -23.09 3.62 -48.15
N GLY A 481 -23.72 4.33 -49.12
CA GLY A 481 -25.06 4.85 -48.95
C GLY A 481 -26.07 3.79 -48.52
N PHE A 482 -26.58 3.89 -47.29
CA PHE A 482 -27.72 3.11 -46.80
C PHE A 482 -28.99 3.60 -47.51
N SER A 483 -29.41 2.91 -48.57
CA SER A 483 -30.74 3.12 -49.15
C SER A 483 -31.76 2.25 -48.41
N TRP A 484 -32.60 2.88 -47.59
CA TRP A 484 -33.81 2.24 -47.09
C TRP A 484 -34.80 2.08 -48.23
N ARG A 485 -35.04 0.85 -48.69
CA ARG A 485 -36.24 0.54 -49.51
C ARG A 485 -37.35 0.18 -48.51
N TYR A 486 -38.37 1.06 -48.45
CA TYR A 486 -39.65 0.67 -47.91
C TYR A 486 -40.28 -0.31 -48.90
N GLY A 487 -40.46 -1.59 -48.51
CA GLY A 487 -41.34 -2.52 -49.21
C GLY A 487 -42.80 -2.19 -48.86
N ASN A 488 -43.64 -2.15 -49.92
CA ASN A 488 -45.08 -2.06 -49.84
C ASN A 488 -45.67 -3.27 -49.13
#